data_71b1871c9f115d1f3b7f6c709ebcb100
#
_entry.id   71b1871c9f115d1f3b7f6c709ebcb100
#
_cell.length_a   1.000
_cell.length_b   1.000
_cell.length_c   1.000
_cell.angle_alpha   90.00
_cell.angle_beta   90.00
_cell.angle_gamma   90.00
#
_symmetry.space_group_name_H-M   'P 1'
#
loop_
_entity.id
_entity.type
_entity.pdbx_description
1 polymer ?
#
loop_
_entity_poly.entity_id
_entity_poly.type
_entity_poly.pdbx_seq_one_letter_code
_entity_poly.pdbx_strand_id
1 'polypeptide(L)'
;MDASELETRLTFFEDWTDRYQYIIALGRKLPELDPKYKNDDYKVRGCISQVWLRSEVVEGPPSTIVFKGDSDSAIVKGLIAILHICLSGRTPREILDEDLEAFFQRIGLEQHLSPNRRNGFFSMVEELTRCAAVVDATK
;
A
#
# COMPACT_ATOMS: atom_id res chain seq x y z
N MET A 1 1.19 13.55 4.44
CA MET A 1 0.11 12.84 5.17
C MET A 1 0.69 11.55 5.73
N ASP A 2 0.47 11.28 6.99
CA ASP A 2 0.86 10.02 7.62
C ASP A 2 -0.36 9.12 7.87
N ALA A 3 -0.12 7.92 8.40
CA ALA A 3 -1.19 6.94 8.63
C ALA A 3 -2.28 7.47 9.58
N SER A 4 -1.89 8.19 10.62
CA SER A 4 -2.83 8.76 11.59
C SER A 4 -3.75 9.79 10.96
N GLU A 5 -3.21 10.68 10.16
CA GLU A 5 -3.99 11.67 9.43
C GLU A 5 -4.91 11.02 8.40
N LEU A 6 -4.41 10.01 7.70
CA LEU A 6 -5.22 9.26 6.75
C LEU A 6 -6.41 8.58 7.43
N GLU A 7 -6.17 7.95 8.58
CA GLU A 7 -7.26 7.32 9.36
C GLU A 7 -8.32 8.34 9.75
N THR A 8 -7.91 9.51 10.23
CA THR A 8 -8.83 10.59 10.60
C THR A 8 -9.66 11.03 9.41
N ARG A 9 -9.03 11.21 8.25
CA ARG A 9 -9.74 11.64 7.04
C ARG A 9 -10.72 10.59 6.53
N LEU A 10 -10.31 9.32 6.53
CA LEU A 10 -11.17 8.24 6.05
C LEU A 10 -12.37 8.03 6.98
N THR A 11 -12.15 8.06 8.28
CA THR A 11 -13.25 7.85 9.24
C THR A 11 -14.16 9.06 9.37
N PHE A 12 -13.77 10.21 8.85
CA PHE A 12 -14.66 11.37 8.76
C PHE A 12 -15.88 11.10 7.85
N PHE A 13 -15.71 10.33 6.81
CA PHE A 13 -16.80 10.02 5.89
C PHE A 13 -17.70 8.93 6.50
N GLU A 14 -18.96 9.26 6.77
CA GLU A 14 -19.93 8.29 7.28
C GLU A 14 -20.47 7.41 6.16
N ASP A 15 -20.66 7.99 4.97
CA ASP A 15 -21.15 7.30 3.78
C ASP A 15 -20.01 6.58 3.07
N TRP A 16 -20.16 5.28 2.82
CA TRP A 16 -19.15 4.49 2.17
C TRP A 16 -18.91 4.87 0.71
N THR A 17 -19.92 5.40 0.04
CA THR A 17 -19.73 5.94 -1.31
C THR A 17 -18.70 7.06 -1.30
N ASP A 18 -18.82 7.99 -0.35
CA ASP A 18 -17.89 9.11 -0.22
C ASP A 18 -16.51 8.64 0.19
N ARG A 19 -16.41 7.67 1.10
CA ARG A 19 -15.14 7.09 1.51
C ARG A 19 -14.45 6.39 0.36
N TYR A 20 -15.21 5.64 -0.43
CA TYR A 20 -14.72 4.96 -1.62
C TYR A 20 -14.16 5.96 -2.64
N GLN A 21 -14.89 7.04 -2.89
CA GLN A 21 -14.45 8.10 -3.81
C GLN A 21 -13.15 8.75 -3.34
N TYR A 22 -13.02 8.94 -2.03
CA TYR A 22 -11.78 9.49 -1.46
C TYR A 22 -10.60 8.55 -1.69
N ILE A 23 -10.79 7.24 -1.50
CA ILE A 23 -9.75 6.25 -1.74
C ILE A 23 -9.33 6.25 -3.21
N ILE A 24 -10.29 6.29 -4.13
CA ILE A 24 -9.99 6.38 -5.56
C ILE A 24 -9.22 7.65 -5.88
N ALA A 25 -9.58 8.78 -5.27
CA ALA A 25 -8.88 10.04 -5.46
C ALA A 25 -7.43 9.97 -4.97
N LEU A 26 -7.16 9.26 -3.87
CA LEU A 26 -5.80 9.03 -3.40
C LEU A 26 -4.98 8.27 -4.44
N GLY A 27 -5.59 7.28 -5.09
CA GLY A 27 -4.91 6.51 -6.13
C GLY A 27 -4.49 7.35 -7.32
N ARG A 28 -5.30 8.36 -7.67
CA ARG A 28 -4.97 9.28 -8.77
C ARG A 28 -3.75 10.16 -8.46
N LYS A 29 -3.41 10.32 -7.19
CA LYS A 29 -2.27 11.13 -6.74
C LYS A 29 -1.01 10.32 -6.55
N LEU A 30 -1.04 9.00 -6.77
CA LEU A 30 0.16 8.17 -6.67
C LEU A 30 1.21 8.64 -7.66
N PRO A 31 2.50 8.68 -7.26
CA PRO A 31 3.58 8.88 -8.21
C PRO A 31 3.50 7.83 -9.31
N GLU A 32 3.71 8.26 -10.54
CA GLU A 32 3.61 7.36 -11.70
C GLU A 32 4.71 6.30 -11.66
N LEU A 33 4.34 5.04 -11.91
CA LEU A 33 5.29 3.96 -12.06
C LEU A 33 5.74 3.91 -13.51
N ASP A 34 7.06 3.95 -13.73
CA ASP A 34 7.63 3.84 -15.08
C ASP A 34 7.15 2.54 -15.72
N PRO A 35 6.65 2.57 -16.98
CA PRO A 35 6.15 1.38 -17.65
C PRO A 35 7.14 0.22 -17.72
N LYS A 36 8.45 0.47 -17.65
CA LYS A 36 9.47 -0.59 -17.64
C LYS A 36 9.36 -1.51 -16.43
N TYR A 37 8.66 -1.08 -15.37
CA TYR A 37 8.43 -1.90 -14.18
C TYR A 37 7.07 -2.59 -14.19
N LYS A 38 6.24 -2.37 -15.22
CA LYS A 38 4.95 -3.02 -15.35
C LYS A 38 5.09 -4.35 -16.10
N ASN A 39 5.78 -5.29 -15.48
CA ASN A 39 6.05 -6.61 -16.03
C ASN A 39 6.00 -7.67 -14.94
N ASP A 40 6.21 -8.93 -15.29
CA ASP A 40 6.06 -10.05 -14.39
C ASP A 40 7.06 -10.04 -13.22
N ASP A 41 8.21 -9.37 -13.37
CA ASP A 41 9.20 -9.30 -12.31
C ASP A 41 8.71 -8.48 -11.10
N TYR A 42 7.82 -7.53 -11.35
CA TYR A 42 7.29 -6.62 -10.33
C TYR A 42 5.83 -6.88 -10.01
N LYS A 43 5.23 -7.88 -10.66
CA LYS A 43 3.81 -8.19 -10.48
C LYS A 43 3.56 -8.85 -9.14
N VAL A 44 2.55 -8.36 -8.41
CA VAL A 44 2.12 -8.95 -7.15
C VAL A 44 1.18 -10.12 -7.45
N ARG A 45 1.53 -11.30 -6.95
CA ARG A 45 0.71 -12.50 -7.08
C ARG A 45 -0.43 -12.48 -6.06
N GLY A 46 -1.51 -13.18 -6.37
CA GLY A 46 -2.66 -13.27 -5.48
C GLY A 46 -3.69 -12.16 -5.68
N CYS A 47 -3.52 -11.33 -6.70
CA CYS A 47 -4.46 -10.27 -7.07
C CYS A 47 -5.16 -10.63 -8.37
N ILE A 48 -6.47 -10.38 -8.45
CA ILE A 48 -7.23 -10.56 -9.70
C ILE A 48 -6.89 -9.42 -10.67
N SER A 49 -6.89 -8.17 -10.17
CA SER A 49 -6.40 -7.02 -10.94
C SER A 49 -4.91 -7.14 -11.14
N GLN A 50 -4.40 -6.53 -12.21
CA GLN A 50 -2.96 -6.42 -12.39
C GLN A 50 -2.42 -5.38 -11.40
N VAL A 51 -1.41 -5.79 -10.63
CA VAL A 51 -0.77 -4.93 -9.62
C VAL A 51 0.74 -5.11 -9.75
N TRP A 52 1.45 -3.99 -9.82
CA TRP A 52 2.92 -3.98 -9.85
C TRP A 52 3.42 -3.12 -8.70
N LEU A 53 4.45 -3.61 -7.99
CA LEU A 53 5.12 -2.89 -6.91
C LEU A 53 6.63 -2.92 -7.13
N ARG A 54 7.27 -1.78 -6.96
CA ARG A 54 8.72 -1.67 -7.00
C ARG A 54 9.22 -0.98 -5.74
N SER A 55 10.10 -1.64 -5.02
CA SER A 55 10.71 -1.11 -3.80
C SER A 55 12.15 -0.70 -4.06
N GLU A 56 12.59 0.38 -3.43
CA GLU A 56 13.97 0.86 -3.47
C GLU A 56 14.45 1.16 -2.06
N VAL A 57 15.70 0.80 -1.79
CA VAL A 57 16.36 1.18 -0.53
C VAL A 57 17.02 2.52 -0.73
N VAL A 58 16.72 3.47 0.14
CA VAL A 58 17.42 4.75 0.23
C VAL A 58 18.44 4.62 1.36
N GLU A 59 19.71 4.65 1.00
CA GLU A 59 20.79 4.49 1.97
C GLU A 59 20.81 5.66 2.96
N GLY A 60 21.11 5.33 4.21
CA GLY A 60 21.17 6.33 5.27
C GLY A 60 22.39 6.14 6.13
N PRO A 61 22.42 6.68 7.35
CA PRO A 61 21.66 6.23 8.50
C PRO A 61 20.46 7.13 8.85
N PRO A 62 19.28 6.54 9.11
CA PRO A 62 18.93 5.15 8.86
C PRO A 62 18.54 4.91 7.39
N SER A 63 18.77 3.70 6.90
CA SER A 63 18.27 3.30 5.58
C SER A 63 16.74 3.20 5.63
N THR A 64 16.10 3.64 4.55
CA THR A 64 14.63 3.60 4.43
C THR A 64 14.26 2.87 3.14
N ILE A 65 13.00 2.45 3.07
CA ILE A 65 12.47 1.82 1.87
C ILE A 65 11.36 2.71 1.31
N VAL A 66 11.50 3.09 0.05
CA VAL A 66 10.43 3.76 -0.69
C VAL A 66 9.88 2.80 -1.72
N PHE A 67 8.60 2.90 -2.03
CA PHE A 67 8.05 2.07 -3.09
C PHE A 67 7.06 2.85 -3.94
N LYS A 68 6.88 2.35 -5.17
CA LYS A 68 5.89 2.83 -6.11
C LYS A 68 5.09 1.65 -6.61
N GLY A 69 3.87 1.90 -7.00
CA GLY A 69 3.02 0.86 -7.52
C GLY A 69 1.99 1.39 -8.49
N ASP A 70 1.39 0.49 -9.22
CA ASP A 70 0.31 0.81 -10.14
C ASP A 70 -0.61 -0.40 -10.28
N SER A 71 -1.81 -0.15 -10.82
CA SER A 71 -2.79 -1.19 -11.10
C SER A 71 -3.68 -0.73 -12.24
N ASP A 72 -4.30 -1.70 -12.91
CA ASP A 72 -5.34 -1.43 -13.91
C ASP A 72 -6.71 -1.13 -13.28
N SER A 73 -6.84 -1.26 -11.96
CA SER A 73 -8.07 -0.99 -11.22
C SER A 73 -7.95 0.29 -10.41
N ALA A 74 -8.92 1.21 -10.56
CA ALA A 74 -8.91 2.49 -9.85
C ALA A 74 -8.95 2.33 -8.33
N ILE A 75 -9.75 1.40 -7.81
CA ILE A 75 -9.84 1.17 -6.37
C ILE A 75 -8.56 0.52 -5.84
N VAL A 76 -7.96 -0.39 -6.59
CA VAL A 76 -6.69 -1.02 -6.20
C VAL A 76 -5.57 0.01 -6.17
N LYS A 77 -5.54 0.96 -7.12
CA LYS A 77 -4.60 2.08 -7.05
C LYS A 77 -4.78 2.87 -5.76
N GLY A 78 -6.02 3.05 -5.32
CA GLY A 78 -6.32 3.69 -4.04
C GLY A 78 -5.77 2.91 -2.86
N LEU A 79 -5.87 1.59 -2.90
CA LEU A 79 -5.30 0.72 -1.86
C LEU A 79 -3.77 0.79 -1.85
N ILE A 80 -3.14 0.87 -3.02
CA ILE A 80 -1.70 1.10 -3.13
C ILE A 80 -1.33 2.45 -2.50
N ALA A 81 -2.13 3.48 -2.75
CA ALA A 81 -1.90 4.81 -2.17
C ALA A 81 -1.97 4.77 -0.64
N ILE A 82 -2.90 4.01 -0.06
CA ILE A 82 -2.98 3.82 1.39
C ILE A 82 -1.69 3.20 1.91
N LEU A 83 -1.21 2.12 1.28
CA LEU A 83 0.04 1.48 1.67
C LEU A 83 1.23 2.41 1.52
N HIS A 84 1.26 3.19 0.45
CA HIS A 84 2.32 4.18 0.22
C HIS A 84 2.37 5.20 1.36
N ILE A 85 1.23 5.71 1.78
CA ILE A 85 1.14 6.67 2.89
C ILE A 85 1.62 6.04 4.20
N CYS A 86 1.23 4.78 4.45
CA CYS A 86 1.55 4.11 5.71
C CYS A 86 3.01 3.64 5.80
N LEU A 87 3.61 3.24 4.69
CA LEU A 87 4.86 2.49 4.72
C LEU A 87 6.03 3.12 3.98
N SER A 88 5.78 3.86 2.87
CA SER A 88 6.88 4.36 2.04
C SER A 88 7.71 5.40 2.77
N GLY A 89 9.04 5.31 2.65
CA GLY A 89 9.96 6.24 3.28
C GLY A 89 10.28 5.91 4.73
N ARG A 90 9.88 4.73 5.21
CA ARG A 90 10.15 4.29 6.59
C ARG A 90 11.29 3.29 6.61
N THR A 91 11.84 3.08 7.82
CA THR A 91 12.89 2.06 7.99
C THR A 91 12.30 0.65 7.86
N PRO A 92 13.12 -0.36 7.51
CA PRO A 92 12.63 -1.74 7.48
C PRO A 92 11.96 -2.18 8.78
N ARG A 93 12.52 -1.79 9.93
CA ARG A 93 11.97 -2.16 11.23
C ARG A 93 10.61 -1.51 11.46
N GLU A 94 10.46 -0.24 11.09
CA GLU A 94 9.17 0.45 11.20
C GLU A 94 8.10 -0.21 10.33
N ILE A 95 8.48 -0.64 9.11
CA ILE A 95 7.56 -1.35 8.22
C ILE A 95 7.13 -2.69 8.84
N LEU A 96 8.09 -3.45 9.37
CA LEU A 96 7.80 -4.74 9.98
C LEU A 96 6.93 -4.63 11.25
N ASP A 97 7.08 -3.54 11.99
CA ASP A 97 6.34 -3.32 13.23
C ASP A 97 4.94 -2.75 13.01
N GLU A 98 4.61 -2.28 11.80
CA GLU A 98 3.30 -1.70 11.50
C GLU A 98 2.24 -2.79 11.42
N ASP A 99 1.16 -2.63 12.19
CA ASP A 99 0.02 -3.56 12.16
C ASP A 99 -1.01 -3.06 11.14
N LEU A 100 -0.82 -3.44 9.88
CA LEU A 100 -1.71 -3.03 8.80
C LEU A 100 -3.05 -3.72 8.84
N GLU A 101 -3.13 -4.91 9.44
CA GLU A 101 -4.42 -5.57 9.62
C GLU A 101 -5.31 -4.76 10.56
N ALA A 102 -4.77 -4.29 11.68
CA ALA A 102 -5.50 -3.45 12.60
C ALA A 102 -5.89 -2.11 11.94
N PHE A 103 -4.99 -1.51 11.18
CA PHE A 103 -5.28 -0.28 10.43
C PHE A 103 -6.42 -0.50 9.44
N PHE A 104 -6.39 -1.59 8.69
CA PHE A 104 -7.41 -1.96 7.71
C PHE A 104 -8.79 -2.08 8.39
N GLN A 105 -8.84 -2.71 9.56
CA GLN A 105 -10.06 -2.83 10.35
C GLN A 105 -10.57 -1.47 10.84
N ARG A 106 -9.67 -0.63 11.36
CA ARG A 106 -10.05 0.68 11.89
C ARG A 106 -10.65 1.60 10.84
N ILE A 107 -10.16 1.55 9.61
CA ILE A 107 -10.73 2.35 8.52
C ILE A 107 -11.93 1.69 7.87
N GLY A 108 -12.34 0.51 8.34
CA GLY A 108 -13.58 -0.15 7.96
C GLY A 108 -13.55 -0.91 6.65
N LEU A 109 -12.38 -1.10 6.05
CA LEU A 109 -12.28 -1.76 4.74
C LEU A 109 -12.61 -3.25 4.79
N GLU A 110 -12.42 -3.89 5.95
CA GLU A 110 -12.69 -5.33 6.08
C GLU A 110 -14.14 -5.68 5.72
N GLN A 111 -15.08 -4.81 6.05
CA GLN A 111 -16.50 -5.03 5.81
C GLN A 111 -16.98 -4.55 4.44
N HIS A 112 -16.18 -3.73 3.74
CA HIS A 112 -16.61 -3.00 2.56
C HIS A 112 -15.81 -3.30 1.29
N LEU A 113 -14.80 -4.18 1.37
CA LEU A 113 -14.10 -4.69 0.20
C LEU A 113 -14.55 -6.11 -0.10
N SER A 114 -14.62 -6.45 -1.39
CA SER A 114 -14.83 -7.83 -1.79
C SER A 114 -13.70 -8.71 -1.26
N PRO A 115 -13.93 -10.04 -1.06
CA PRO A 115 -12.88 -10.95 -0.65
C PRO A 115 -11.64 -10.89 -1.55
N ASN A 116 -11.83 -10.77 -2.86
CA ASN A 116 -10.73 -10.71 -3.82
C ASN A 116 -9.88 -9.46 -3.62
N ARG A 117 -10.50 -8.30 -3.40
CA ARG A 117 -9.77 -7.04 -3.15
C ARG A 117 -9.07 -7.06 -1.81
N ARG A 118 -9.71 -7.61 -0.78
CA ARG A 118 -9.10 -7.77 0.52
C ARG A 118 -7.86 -8.67 0.43
N ASN A 119 -7.98 -9.81 -0.25
CA ASN A 119 -6.85 -10.73 -0.44
C ASN A 119 -5.73 -10.05 -1.22
N GLY A 120 -6.06 -9.27 -2.25
CA GLY A 120 -5.08 -8.50 -3.01
C GLY A 120 -4.34 -7.48 -2.14
N PHE A 121 -5.07 -6.78 -1.26
CA PHE A 121 -4.45 -5.85 -0.33
C PHE A 121 -3.41 -6.55 0.56
N PHE A 122 -3.77 -7.69 1.15
CA PHE A 122 -2.86 -8.40 2.03
C PHE A 122 -1.73 -9.09 1.26
N SER A 123 -1.92 -9.43 -0.02
CA SER A 123 -0.82 -9.91 -0.87
C SER A 123 0.22 -8.80 -1.08
N MET A 124 -0.22 -7.56 -1.25
CA MET A 124 0.68 -6.42 -1.34
C MET A 124 1.42 -6.18 -0.02
N VAL A 125 0.71 -6.29 1.10
CA VAL A 125 1.32 -6.17 2.44
C VAL A 125 2.40 -7.23 2.63
N GLU A 126 2.14 -8.48 2.26
CA GLU A 126 3.13 -9.56 2.35
C GLU A 126 4.37 -9.27 1.52
N GLU A 127 4.19 -8.78 0.30
CA GLU A 127 5.32 -8.45 -0.57
C GLU A 127 6.19 -7.34 0.03
N LEU A 128 5.57 -6.29 0.55
CA LEU A 128 6.30 -5.18 1.17
C LEU A 128 6.98 -5.62 2.47
N THR A 129 6.32 -6.46 3.25
CA THR A 129 6.88 -7.02 4.49
C THR A 129 8.08 -7.91 4.17
N ARG A 130 7.97 -8.73 3.13
CA ARG A 130 9.08 -9.58 2.68
C ARG A 130 10.29 -8.75 2.28
N CYS A 131 10.08 -7.70 1.51
CA CYS A 131 11.16 -6.79 1.12
C CYS A 131 11.81 -6.16 2.35
N ALA A 132 11.01 -5.70 3.32
CA ALA A 132 11.52 -5.09 4.54
C ALA A 132 12.34 -6.08 5.36
N ALA A 133 11.89 -7.35 5.46
CA ALA A 133 12.59 -8.39 6.20
C ALA A 133 13.96 -8.69 5.57
N VAL A 134 14.03 -8.75 4.25
CA VAL A 134 15.29 -8.98 3.53
C VAL A 134 16.26 -7.84 3.79
N VAL A 135 15.81 -6.60 3.69
CA VAL A 135 16.68 -5.42 3.92
C VAL A 135 17.13 -5.36 5.38
N ASP A 136 16.21 -5.62 6.34
CA ASP A 136 16.53 -5.62 7.77
C ASP A 136 17.61 -6.66 8.10
N ALA A 137 17.55 -7.83 7.47
CA ALA A 137 18.50 -8.90 7.71
C ALA A 137 19.90 -8.57 7.14
N THR A 138 20.00 -7.70 6.12
CA THR A 138 21.27 -7.33 5.47
C THR A 138 21.86 -6.02 6.00
N LYS A 139 21.12 -5.29 6.81
CA LYS A 139 21.52 -4.02 7.41
C LYS A 139 21.64 -4.17 8.92
#